data_8540742567066d78fb848fc083c08b97
#
_entry.id   8540742567066d78fb848fc083c08b97
#
_cell.length_a   1.000
_cell.length_b   1.000
_cell.length_c   1.000
_cell.angle_alpha   90.00
_cell.angle_beta   90.00
_cell.angle_gamma   90.00
#
_symmetry.space_group_name_H-M   'P 1'
#
loop_
_entity.id
_entity.type
_entity.pdbx_description
1 polymer ?
#
loop_
_entity_poly.entity_id
_entity_poly.type
_entity_poly.pdbx_seq_one_letter_code
_entity_poly.pdbx_strand_id
1 'polypeptide(L)'
;AESVFPVWSSISTRVMSVFPFSVGESMIVLGILFLTAFAAVGFLRLTVKKAWSKKLFHSFSCAFSWIFLALVWVMTCNCFLLYHSSAFEDRYMEQVRSENYSKAELAVLRDYIVVNANELAEQMERDADGYLIYKGDTNQAAVEAMQQVGTDYGRLQGYYPQPKEIYFSELLSQTYRMGYYFPFSMEANYNGTMYIVNKPSVICHEFAHLKGFMQEDEANLIGYLACINSDDAFFRYSGYMGVLNYVEKEFRASIQKSRKE
;
A
#
# COMPACT_ATOMS: atom_id res chain seq x y z
N ALA A 1 2.55 0.92 -20.78
CA ALA A 1 2.71 0.78 -19.32
C ALA A 1 2.76 -0.69 -18.92
N GLU A 2 1.79 -1.49 -19.31
CA GLU A 2 1.57 -2.86 -18.82
C GLU A 2 2.73 -3.85 -19.05
N SER A 3 3.47 -3.74 -20.14
CA SER A 3 4.60 -4.62 -20.45
C SER A 3 5.92 -4.11 -19.88
N VAL A 4 6.08 -2.81 -19.73
CA VAL A 4 7.33 -2.18 -19.29
C VAL A 4 7.40 -2.10 -17.75
N PHE A 5 6.29 -1.75 -17.12
CA PHE A 5 6.25 -1.55 -15.65
C PHE A 5 6.67 -2.78 -14.84
N PRO A 6 6.24 -4.02 -15.14
CA PRO A 6 6.68 -5.19 -14.38
C PRO A 6 8.18 -5.41 -14.40
N VAL A 7 8.83 -5.14 -15.55
CA VAL A 7 10.29 -5.25 -15.68
C VAL A 7 10.98 -4.14 -14.86
N TRP A 8 10.51 -2.90 -15.03
CA TRP A 8 11.01 -1.75 -14.29
C TRP A 8 10.83 -1.94 -12.76
N SER A 9 9.64 -2.33 -12.33
CA SER A 9 9.34 -2.63 -10.93
C SER A 9 10.27 -3.71 -10.37
N SER A 10 10.44 -4.82 -11.09
CA SER A 10 11.32 -5.91 -10.68
C SER A 10 12.79 -5.49 -10.50
N ILE A 11 13.31 -4.63 -11.37
CA ILE A 11 14.67 -4.11 -11.26
C ILE A 11 14.79 -3.15 -10.08
N SER A 12 13.90 -2.17 -10.02
CA SER A 12 13.92 -1.12 -8.99
C SER A 12 13.76 -1.69 -7.58
N THR A 13 12.83 -2.61 -7.38
CA THR A 13 12.59 -3.25 -6.08
C THR A 13 13.76 -4.11 -5.63
N ARG A 14 14.47 -4.79 -6.55
CA ARG A 14 15.70 -5.54 -6.21
C ARG A 14 16.81 -4.61 -5.74
N VAL A 15 16.99 -3.46 -6.39
CA VAL A 15 17.97 -2.44 -5.97
C VAL A 15 17.61 -1.89 -4.59
N MET A 16 16.34 -1.57 -4.36
CA MET A 16 15.89 -1.02 -3.07
C MET A 16 15.88 -2.05 -1.95
N SER A 17 15.80 -3.34 -2.26
CA SER A 17 15.91 -4.43 -1.26
C SER A 17 17.27 -4.54 -0.59
N VAL A 18 18.32 -3.92 -1.14
CA VAL A 18 19.64 -3.86 -0.50
C VAL A 18 19.62 -3.06 0.81
N PHE A 19 18.68 -2.11 0.92
CA PHE A 19 18.56 -1.26 2.09
C PHE A 19 17.60 -1.89 3.11
N PRO A 20 18.02 -2.10 4.38
CA PRO A 20 17.19 -2.70 5.41
C PRO A 20 16.14 -1.72 6.00
N PHE A 21 16.12 -0.47 5.58
CA PHE A 21 15.23 0.59 6.02
C PHE A 21 14.46 1.18 4.83
N SER A 22 13.40 1.95 5.11
CA SER A 22 12.64 2.66 4.07
C SER A 22 13.49 3.78 3.44
N VAL A 23 13.85 3.59 2.18
CA VAL A 23 14.48 4.64 1.36
C VAL A 23 13.50 5.77 1.14
N GLY A 24 12.22 5.45 1.01
CA GLY A 24 11.14 6.44 0.88
C GLY A 24 11.09 7.41 2.07
N GLU A 25 11.16 6.93 3.31
CA GLU A 25 11.26 7.80 4.49
C GLU A 25 12.52 8.69 4.44
N SER A 26 13.66 8.10 4.09
CA SER A 26 14.90 8.84 3.96
C SER A 26 14.80 9.95 2.91
N MET A 27 14.14 9.68 1.78
CA MET A 27 13.88 10.68 0.73
C MET A 27 12.98 11.81 1.25
N ILE A 28 11.95 11.51 2.04
CA ILE A 28 11.08 12.54 2.66
C ILE A 28 11.88 13.43 3.59
N VAL A 29 12.69 12.83 4.49
CA VAL A 29 13.53 13.60 5.43
C VAL A 29 14.52 14.48 4.67
N LEU A 30 15.23 13.95 3.68
CA LEU A 30 16.15 14.72 2.84
C LEU A 30 15.43 15.82 2.06
N GLY A 31 14.22 15.58 1.59
CA GLY A 31 13.38 16.57 0.93
C GLY A 31 13.02 17.74 1.86
N ILE A 32 12.63 17.45 3.10
CA ILE A 32 12.33 18.47 4.12
C ILE A 32 13.58 19.31 4.42
N LEU A 33 14.73 18.64 4.62
CA LEU A 33 16.01 19.33 4.86
C LEU A 33 16.40 20.22 3.68
N PHE A 34 16.24 19.72 2.46
CA PHE A 34 16.51 20.50 1.25
C PHE A 34 15.60 21.72 1.14
N LEU A 35 14.30 21.57 1.36
CA LEU A 35 13.33 22.68 1.31
C LEU A 35 13.61 23.72 2.40
N THR A 36 13.99 23.29 3.60
CA THR A 36 14.39 24.18 4.69
C THR A 36 15.66 24.97 4.33
N ALA A 37 16.66 24.29 3.79
CA ALA A 37 17.89 24.94 3.32
C ALA A 37 17.61 25.93 2.17
N PHE A 38 16.74 25.54 1.23
CA PHE A 38 16.34 26.41 0.12
C PHE A 38 15.62 27.66 0.61
N ALA A 39 14.71 27.55 1.58
CA ALA A 39 14.04 28.69 2.21
C ALA A 39 15.05 29.60 2.94
N ALA A 40 16.01 29.02 3.67
CA ALA A 40 17.07 29.78 4.33
C ALA A 40 17.96 30.55 3.33
N VAL A 41 18.34 29.92 2.22
CA VAL A 41 19.11 30.58 1.14
C VAL A 41 18.28 31.66 0.47
N GLY A 42 16.98 31.48 0.31
CA GLY A 42 16.05 32.50 -0.18
C GLY A 42 16.01 33.73 0.72
N PHE A 43 15.85 33.50 2.03
CA PHE A 43 15.91 34.59 3.04
C PHE A 43 17.27 35.33 3.03
N LEU A 44 18.37 34.56 2.98
CA LEU A 44 19.71 35.11 2.88
C LEU A 44 19.87 35.95 1.61
N ARG A 45 19.30 35.57 0.50
CA ARG A 45 19.31 36.31 -0.76
C ARG A 45 18.59 37.67 -0.65
N LEU A 46 17.50 37.71 0.13
CA LEU A 46 16.74 38.94 0.37
C LEU A 46 17.50 39.94 1.25
N THR A 47 18.24 39.46 2.24
CA THR A 47 18.97 40.27 3.22
C THR A 47 20.37 40.65 2.75
N VAL A 48 21.10 39.69 2.13
CA VAL A 48 22.48 39.87 1.68
C VAL A 48 22.52 40.02 0.16
N LYS A 49 22.55 41.27 -0.33
CA LYS A 49 22.51 41.60 -1.77
C LYS A 49 23.88 41.44 -2.47
N LYS A 50 24.73 40.50 -2.02
CA LYS A 50 26.06 40.23 -2.61
C LYS A 50 25.97 39.26 -3.77
N ALA A 51 26.97 39.29 -4.67
CA ALA A 51 27.01 38.39 -5.86
C ALA A 51 27.01 36.92 -5.49
N TRP A 52 27.70 36.50 -4.42
CA TRP A 52 27.75 35.12 -3.97
C TRP A 52 26.36 34.59 -3.50
N SER A 53 25.55 35.42 -2.82
CA SER A 53 24.22 35.04 -2.39
C SER A 53 23.28 34.82 -3.59
N LYS A 54 23.44 35.60 -4.66
CA LYS A 54 22.73 35.41 -5.92
C LYS A 54 23.10 34.07 -6.58
N LYS A 55 24.41 33.76 -6.63
CA LYS A 55 24.92 32.53 -7.21
C LYS A 55 24.40 31.30 -6.42
N LEU A 56 24.45 31.39 -5.07
CA LEU A 56 23.96 30.31 -4.21
C LEU A 56 22.47 30.07 -4.41
N PHE A 57 21.65 31.11 -4.38
CA PHE A 57 20.22 31.01 -4.62
C PHE A 57 19.91 30.43 -6.00
N HIS A 58 20.64 30.86 -7.04
CA HIS A 58 20.47 30.29 -8.39
C HIS A 58 20.80 28.81 -8.43
N SER A 59 21.88 28.35 -7.77
CA SER A 59 22.21 26.91 -7.70
C SER A 59 21.11 26.10 -7.02
N PHE A 60 20.58 26.57 -5.88
CA PHE A 60 19.47 25.90 -5.21
C PHE A 60 18.18 25.89 -6.05
N SER A 61 17.89 26.99 -6.75
CA SER A 61 16.73 27.04 -7.65
C SER A 61 16.85 26.06 -8.82
N CYS A 62 18.04 25.93 -9.42
CA CYS A 62 18.31 24.96 -10.45
C CYS A 62 18.15 23.52 -9.91
N ALA A 63 18.72 23.23 -8.74
CA ALA A 63 18.58 21.91 -8.11
C ALA A 63 17.11 21.59 -7.82
N PHE A 64 16.36 22.54 -7.24
CA PHE A 64 14.92 22.39 -7.02
C PHE A 64 14.17 22.07 -8.31
N SER A 65 14.45 22.79 -9.40
CA SER A 65 13.77 22.56 -10.69
C SER A 65 14.05 21.17 -11.24
N TRP A 66 15.29 20.68 -11.15
CA TRP A 66 15.65 19.34 -11.61
C TRP A 66 15.04 18.25 -10.73
N ILE A 67 15.06 18.42 -9.40
CA ILE A 67 14.41 17.49 -8.46
C ILE A 67 12.91 17.44 -8.74
N PHE A 68 12.26 18.59 -8.87
CA PHE A 68 10.84 18.69 -9.16
C PHE A 68 10.48 17.98 -10.47
N LEU A 69 11.25 18.23 -11.54
CA LEU A 69 11.04 17.57 -12.82
C LEU A 69 11.19 16.05 -12.73
N ALA A 70 12.21 15.58 -12.00
CA ALA A 70 12.41 14.15 -11.76
C ALA A 70 11.26 13.54 -10.97
N LEU A 71 10.75 14.22 -9.92
CA LEU A 71 9.59 13.75 -9.15
C LEU A 71 8.33 13.66 -10.03
N VAL A 72 8.06 14.70 -10.85
CA VAL A 72 6.92 14.68 -11.79
C VAL A 72 7.06 13.52 -12.78
N TRP A 73 8.24 13.29 -13.32
CA TRP A 73 8.50 12.20 -14.25
C TRP A 73 8.25 10.83 -13.61
N VAL A 74 8.81 10.59 -12.42
CA VAL A 74 8.64 9.33 -11.70
C VAL A 74 7.17 9.09 -11.31
N MET A 75 6.49 10.12 -10.79
CA MET A 75 5.04 10.03 -10.50
C MET A 75 4.23 9.69 -11.74
N THR A 76 4.55 10.30 -12.89
CA THR A 76 3.86 10.00 -14.14
C THR A 76 4.04 8.53 -14.53
N CYS A 77 5.27 8.01 -14.48
CA CYS A 77 5.56 6.65 -14.90
C CYS A 77 5.06 5.59 -13.90
N ASN A 78 5.22 5.84 -12.60
CA ASN A 78 4.98 4.85 -11.54
C ASN A 78 3.58 4.93 -10.90
N CYS A 79 2.80 5.96 -11.23
CA CYS A 79 1.42 6.11 -10.73
C CYS A 79 0.47 6.49 -11.84
N PHE A 80 0.61 7.69 -12.42
CA PHE A 80 -0.40 8.26 -13.31
C PHE A 80 -0.72 7.38 -14.52
N LEU A 81 0.29 6.84 -15.20
CA LEU A 81 0.08 5.94 -16.35
C LEU A 81 -0.57 4.61 -15.91
N LEU A 82 -0.35 4.18 -14.67
CA LEU A 82 -0.88 2.92 -14.16
C LEU A 82 -2.35 3.04 -13.74
N TYR A 83 -2.79 4.21 -13.27
CA TYR A 83 -4.22 4.47 -13.05
C TYR A 83 -5.07 4.36 -14.32
N HIS A 84 -4.44 4.43 -15.51
CA HIS A 84 -5.10 4.30 -16.80
C HIS A 84 -4.81 2.94 -17.46
N SER A 85 -4.23 1.99 -16.73
CA SER A 85 -4.07 0.62 -17.20
C SER A 85 -5.35 -0.19 -17.00
N SER A 86 -5.42 -1.36 -17.64
CA SER A 86 -6.58 -2.27 -17.48
C SER A 86 -6.75 -2.69 -16.04
N ALA A 87 -7.97 -2.57 -15.53
CA ALA A 87 -8.31 -2.97 -14.18
C ALA A 87 -8.09 -4.48 -13.94
N PHE A 88 -7.87 -4.84 -12.68
CA PHE A 88 -7.72 -6.24 -12.28
C PHE A 88 -8.98 -7.04 -12.61
N GLU A 89 -10.15 -6.48 -12.32
CA GLU A 89 -11.45 -7.08 -12.59
C GLU A 89 -11.68 -7.31 -14.09
N ASP A 90 -11.36 -6.32 -14.93
CA ASP A 90 -11.53 -6.43 -16.38
C ASP A 90 -10.66 -7.54 -16.96
N ARG A 91 -9.53 -7.82 -16.34
CA ARG A 91 -8.58 -8.82 -16.84
C ARG A 91 -8.88 -10.24 -16.37
N TYR A 92 -9.33 -10.39 -15.12
CA TYR A 92 -9.41 -11.70 -14.48
C TYR A 92 -10.80 -12.08 -13.99
N MET A 93 -11.74 -11.12 -13.92
CA MET A 93 -13.06 -11.31 -13.32
C MET A 93 -14.22 -10.87 -14.23
N GLU A 94 -13.97 -10.63 -15.51
CA GLU A 94 -14.99 -10.16 -16.48
C GLU A 94 -16.26 -11.02 -16.47
N GLN A 95 -16.11 -12.34 -16.30
CA GLN A 95 -17.26 -13.28 -16.30
C GLN A 95 -18.07 -13.26 -14.99
N VAL A 96 -17.52 -12.74 -13.89
CA VAL A 96 -18.17 -12.74 -12.58
C VAL A 96 -18.50 -11.33 -12.09
N ARG A 97 -18.14 -10.32 -12.87
CA ARG A 97 -18.41 -8.91 -12.54
C ARG A 97 -19.90 -8.64 -12.51
N SER A 98 -20.38 -8.09 -11.41
CA SER A 98 -21.74 -7.56 -11.27
C SER A 98 -21.67 -6.07 -10.93
N GLU A 99 -22.31 -5.23 -11.72
CA GLU A 99 -22.42 -3.79 -11.45
C GLU A 99 -23.41 -3.48 -10.33
N ASN A 100 -24.31 -4.41 -10.05
CA ASN A 100 -25.38 -4.26 -9.05
C ASN A 100 -25.46 -5.50 -8.17
N TYR A 101 -25.52 -5.29 -6.89
CA TYR A 101 -25.77 -6.34 -5.89
C TYR A 101 -26.99 -5.98 -5.05
N SER A 102 -27.76 -7.00 -4.71
CA SER A 102 -28.92 -6.86 -3.84
C SER A 102 -28.50 -6.82 -2.37
N LYS A 103 -29.37 -6.28 -1.53
CA LYS A 103 -29.20 -6.33 -0.06
C LYS A 103 -29.06 -7.77 0.46
N ALA A 104 -29.77 -8.74 -0.17
CA ALA A 104 -29.70 -10.13 0.22
C ALA A 104 -28.32 -10.73 -0.10
N GLU A 105 -27.75 -10.45 -1.26
CA GLU A 105 -26.42 -10.92 -1.64
C GLU A 105 -25.35 -10.31 -0.72
N LEU A 106 -25.49 -9.02 -0.38
CA LEU A 106 -24.56 -8.35 0.55
C LEU A 106 -24.67 -8.94 1.97
N ALA A 107 -25.87 -9.35 2.41
CA ALA A 107 -26.05 -10.05 3.68
C ALA A 107 -25.37 -11.42 3.67
N VAL A 108 -25.52 -12.19 2.59
CA VAL A 108 -24.87 -13.51 2.42
C VAL A 108 -23.33 -13.33 2.43
N LEU A 109 -22.80 -12.37 1.71
CA LEU A 109 -21.35 -12.08 1.71
C LEU A 109 -20.85 -11.72 3.11
N ARG A 110 -21.56 -10.84 3.81
CA ARG A 110 -21.21 -10.47 5.19
C ARG A 110 -21.19 -11.67 6.11
N ASP A 111 -22.26 -12.50 6.07
CA ASP A 111 -22.39 -13.67 6.92
C ASP A 111 -21.30 -14.70 6.59
N TYR A 112 -20.96 -14.89 5.31
CA TYR A 112 -19.83 -15.71 4.90
C TYR A 112 -18.51 -15.24 5.52
N ILE A 113 -18.22 -13.94 5.44
CA ILE A 113 -16.99 -13.36 6.02
C ILE A 113 -16.96 -13.58 7.54
N VAL A 114 -18.08 -13.30 8.22
CA VAL A 114 -18.18 -13.43 9.69
C VAL A 114 -18.01 -14.89 10.14
N VAL A 115 -18.63 -15.86 9.44
CA VAL A 115 -18.49 -17.29 9.79
C VAL A 115 -17.02 -17.71 9.65
N ASN A 116 -16.38 -17.44 8.52
CA ASN A 116 -14.98 -17.81 8.30
C ASN A 116 -14.04 -17.10 9.29
N ALA A 117 -14.28 -15.82 9.57
CA ALA A 117 -13.48 -15.09 10.55
C ALA A 117 -13.61 -15.69 11.96
N ASN A 118 -14.82 -16.09 12.37
CA ASN A 118 -15.04 -16.71 13.68
C ASN A 118 -14.36 -18.07 13.79
N GLU A 119 -14.48 -18.95 12.78
CA GLU A 119 -13.81 -20.25 12.75
C GLU A 119 -12.29 -20.12 12.83
N LEU A 120 -11.72 -19.12 12.16
CA LEU A 120 -10.29 -18.85 12.25
C LEU A 120 -9.90 -18.21 13.58
N ALA A 121 -10.74 -17.36 14.15
CA ALA A 121 -10.48 -16.70 15.44
C ALA A 121 -10.25 -17.70 16.59
N GLU A 122 -10.89 -18.88 16.54
CA GLU A 122 -10.71 -19.97 17.50
C GLU A 122 -9.31 -20.61 17.41
N GLN A 123 -8.66 -20.50 16.26
CA GLN A 123 -7.32 -21.05 16.01
C GLN A 123 -6.20 -20.05 16.35
N MET A 124 -6.54 -18.78 16.61
CA MET A 124 -5.58 -17.73 16.84
C MET A 124 -4.99 -17.78 18.26
N GLU A 125 -3.67 -17.74 18.34
CA GLU A 125 -2.99 -17.60 19.63
C GLU A 125 -3.18 -16.20 20.21
N ARG A 126 -3.31 -16.15 21.53
CA ARG A 126 -3.46 -14.90 22.28
C ARG A 126 -2.53 -14.91 23.51
N ASP A 127 -2.07 -13.72 23.89
CA ASP A 127 -1.34 -13.52 25.14
C ASP A 127 -2.26 -13.57 26.37
N ALA A 128 -1.65 -13.37 27.55
CA ALA A 128 -2.37 -13.37 28.83
C ALA A 128 -3.41 -12.23 28.93
N ASP A 129 -3.24 -11.16 28.17
CA ASP A 129 -4.13 -10.00 28.12
C ASP A 129 -5.18 -10.13 27.00
N GLY A 130 -5.16 -11.22 26.23
CA GLY A 130 -6.10 -11.52 25.17
C GLY A 130 -5.75 -10.93 23.80
N TYR A 131 -4.59 -10.29 23.64
CA TYR A 131 -4.12 -9.77 22.35
C TYR A 131 -3.62 -10.90 21.45
N LEU A 132 -3.86 -10.77 20.17
CA LEU A 132 -3.39 -11.71 19.14
C LEU A 132 -1.86 -11.75 19.10
N ILE A 133 -1.32 -12.96 19.01
CA ILE A 133 0.11 -13.22 18.81
C ILE A 133 0.28 -13.92 17.46
N TYR A 134 1.29 -13.51 16.71
CA TYR A 134 1.76 -14.22 15.54
C TYR A 134 3.26 -14.53 15.68
N LYS A 135 3.62 -15.81 15.62
CA LYS A 135 5.00 -16.28 15.82
C LYS A 135 5.78 -16.43 14.51
N GLY A 136 5.10 -16.32 13.37
CA GLY A 136 5.72 -16.39 12.06
C GLY A 136 6.41 -15.08 11.66
N ASP A 137 7.16 -15.15 10.58
CA ASP A 137 7.69 -13.96 9.91
C ASP A 137 6.61 -13.37 8.99
N THR A 138 5.95 -12.31 9.43
CA THR A 138 4.87 -11.65 8.69
C THR A 138 5.34 -11.17 7.31
N ASN A 139 6.58 -10.69 7.22
CA ASN A 139 7.11 -10.15 5.96
C ASN A 139 7.34 -11.27 4.94
N GLN A 140 7.94 -12.36 5.37
CA GLN A 140 8.17 -13.52 4.52
C GLN A 140 6.86 -14.18 4.12
N ALA A 141 5.93 -14.36 5.06
CA ALA A 141 4.63 -14.95 4.79
C ALA A 141 3.77 -14.09 3.82
N ALA A 142 3.90 -12.76 3.87
CA ALA A 142 3.24 -11.87 2.90
C ALA A 142 3.82 -12.04 1.48
N VAL A 143 5.13 -12.21 1.36
CA VAL A 143 5.77 -12.51 0.06
C VAL A 143 5.24 -13.84 -0.48
N GLU A 144 5.16 -14.87 0.35
CA GLU A 144 4.66 -16.19 -0.03
C GLU A 144 3.19 -16.15 -0.44
N ALA A 145 2.33 -15.46 0.31
CA ALA A 145 0.92 -15.28 -0.02
C ALA A 145 0.73 -14.59 -1.38
N MET A 146 1.53 -13.54 -1.66
CA MET A 146 1.48 -12.87 -2.96
C MET A 146 2.04 -13.73 -4.11
N GLN A 147 3.03 -14.56 -3.85
CA GLN A 147 3.55 -15.51 -4.85
C GLN A 147 2.52 -16.61 -5.14
N GLN A 148 1.82 -17.09 -4.11
CA GLN A 148 0.78 -18.10 -4.24
C GLN A 148 -0.39 -17.59 -5.08
N VAL A 149 -0.96 -16.43 -4.75
CA VAL A 149 -2.04 -15.82 -5.54
C VAL A 149 -1.58 -15.48 -6.96
N GLY A 150 -0.30 -15.20 -7.15
CA GLY A 150 0.31 -14.98 -8.46
C GLY A 150 0.27 -16.21 -9.37
N THR A 151 0.07 -17.43 -8.86
CA THR A 151 -0.10 -18.64 -9.71
C THR A 151 -1.39 -18.56 -10.54
N ASP A 152 -2.42 -17.95 -10.00
CA ASP A 152 -3.74 -17.82 -10.65
C ASP A 152 -3.83 -16.51 -11.47
N TYR A 153 -3.13 -15.48 -11.03
CA TYR A 153 -3.16 -14.14 -11.64
C TYR A 153 -1.79 -13.73 -12.13
N GLY A 154 -1.48 -14.01 -13.39
CA GLY A 154 -0.13 -13.87 -13.97
C GLY A 154 0.52 -12.50 -13.79
N ARG A 155 -0.27 -11.41 -13.69
CA ARG A 155 0.25 -10.06 -13.43
C ARG A 155 0.84 -9.90 -12.02
N LEU A 156 0.41 -10.73 -11.07
CA LEU A 156 0.92 -10.77 -9.70
C LEU A 156 2.17 -11.65 -9.54
N GLN A 157 2.60 -12.35 -10.59
CA GLN A 157 3.81 -13.18 -10.54
C GLN A 157 5.09 -12.36 -10.39
N GLY A 158 6.16 -13.06 -9.99
CA GLY A 158 7.53 -12.56 -9.99
C GLY A 158 8.02 -12.15 -8.61
N TYR A 159 9.03 -11.30 -8.62
CA TYR A 159 9.75 -10.91 -7.40
C TYR A 159 8.93 -9.96 -6.53
N TYR A 160 8.97 -10.21 -5.22
CA TYR A 160 8.49 -9.31 -4.16
C TYR A 160 9.65 -8.99 -3.23
N PRO A 161 9.92 -7.71 -2.92
CA PRO A 161 10.90 -7.34 -1.90
C PRO A 161 10.36 -7.64 -0.52
N GLN A 162 11.22 -7.64 0.50
CA GLN A 162 10.76 -7.59 1.88
C GLN A 162 10.05 -6.24 2.13
N PRO A 163 8.82 -6.25 2.67
CA PRO A 163 8.13 -5.02 3.03
C PRO A 163 8.87 -4.34 4.18
N LYS A 164 8.78 -3.01 4.26
CA LYS A 164 9.57 -2.24 5.22
C LYS A 164 8.70 -1.59 6.26
N GLU A 165 9.08 -1.80 7.52
CA GLU A 165 8.47 -1.09 8.63
C GLU A 165 8.92 0.38 8.62
N ILE A 166 7.96 1.29 8.79
CA ILE A 166 8.19 2.72 8.81
C ILE A 166 8.74 3.12 10.18
N TYR A 167 9.86 3.85 10.19
CA TYR A 167 10.46 4.32 11.43
C TYR A 167 9.55 5.33 12.15
N PHE A 168 8.91 6.25 11.41
CA PHE A 168 7.96 7.22 11.95
C PHE A 168 6.52 6.70 12.02
N SER A 169 6.33 5.42 12.38
CA SER A 169 5.03 4.75 12.47
C SER A 169 4.03 5.47 13.38
N GLU A 170 4.49 6.05 14.49
CA GLU A 170 3.64 6.83 15.40
C GLU A 170 3.02 8.06 14.71
N LEU A 171 3.79 8.75 13.86
CA LEU A 171 3.28 9.88 13.08
C LEU A 171 2.26 9.41 12.04
N LEU A 172 2.50 8.26 11.42
CA LEU A 172 1.60 7.67 10.45
C LEU A 172 0.26 7.29 11.10
N SER A 173 0.30 6.74 12.31
CA SER A 173 -0.88 6.38 13.11
C SER A 173 -1.78 7.57 13.39
N GLN A 174 -1.23 8.77 13.59
CA GLN A 174 -2.01 10.00 13.79
C GLN A 174 -2.84 10.37 12.54
N THR A 175 -2.46 9.90 11.37
CA THR A 175 -3.18 10.10 10.11
C THR A 175 -4.07 8.92 9.73
N TYR A 176 -4.22 7.93 10.61
CA TYR A 176 -4.97 6.68 10.38
C TYR A 176 -4.50 5.89 9.15
N ARG A 177 -3.24 6.02 8.75
CA ARG A 177 -2.66 5.26 7.65
C ARG A 177 -1.94 4.03 8.16
N MET A 178 -2.21 2.89 7.55
CA MET A 178 -1.62 1.61 7.93
C MET A 178 -0.41 1.24 7.08
N GLY A 179 -0.34 1.73 5.84
CA GLY A 179 0.78 1.52 4.94
C GLY A 179 0.81 2.54 3.82
N TYR A 180 1.83 2.44 2.99
CA TYR A 180 1.89 3.14 1.71
C TYR A 180 2.92 2.52 0.75
N TYR A 181 2.54 2.40 -0.49
CA TYR A 181 3.46 2.22 -1.60
C TYR A 181 4.17 3.56 -1.89
N PHE A 182 5.50 3.55 -1.92
CA PHE A 182 6.27 4.75 -2.23
C PHE A 182 6.77 4.71 -3.67
N PRO A 183 6.16 5.46 -4.61
CA PRO A 183 6.42 5.32 -6.04
C PRO A 183 7.82 5.76 -6.47
N PHE A 184 8.50 6.58 -5.67
CA PHE A 184 9.85 7.07 -5.98
C PHE A 184 10.95 6.05 -5.70
N SER A 185 10.76 5.18 -4.70
CA SER A 185 11.66 4.08 -4.39
C SER A 185 11.07 2.71 -4.72
N MET A 186 9.79 2.66 -5.11
CA MET A 186 9.05 1.42 -5.38
C MET A 186 9.14 0.43 -4.21
N GLU A 187 8.79 0.91 -3.03
CA GLU A 187 8.79 0.16 -1.78
C GLU A 187 7.37 -0.01 -1.26
N ALA A 188 7.06 -1.19 -0.73
CA ALA A 188 5.90 -1.45 0.10
C ALA A 188 6.29 -1.18 1.56
N ASN A 189 5.64 -0.19 2.18
CA ASN A 189 5.93 0.22 3.54
C ASN A 189 4.69 0.06 4.41
N TYR A 190 4.87 -0.36 5.66
CA TYR A 190 3.78 -0.55 6.60
C TYR A 190 4.05 0.11 7.95
N ASN A 191 2.98 0.50 8.61
CA ASN A 191 3.01 1.08 9.95
C ASN A 191 3.29 -0.02 11.00
N GLY A 192 4.43 0.06 11.69
CA GLY A 192 4.83 -0.92 12.70
C GLY A 192 3.92 -0.96 13.93
N THR A 193 3.25 0.15 14.26
CA THR A 193 2.39 0.27 15.44
C THR A 193 0.94 -0.18 15.22
N MET A 194 0.58 -0.61 13.99
CA MET A 194 -0.75 -1.14 13.74
C MET A 194 -0.98 -2.48 14.46
N TYR A 195 -2.23 -2.80 14.73
CA TYR A 195 -2.58 -4.12 15.26
C TYR A 195 -2.08 -5.23 14.35
N ILE A 196 -1.52 -6.28 14.96
CA ILE A 196 -0.85 -7.36 14.23
C ILE A 196 -1.76 -8.04 13.20
N VAL A 197 -3.07 -8.12 13.49
CA VAL A 197 -4.06 -8.69 12.57
C VAL A 197 -4.18 -7.92 11.24
N ASN A 198 -3.84 -6.64 11.23
CA ASN A 198 -3.94 -5.82 10.02
C ASN A 198 -2.69 -5.95 9.14
N LYS A 199 -1.54 -6.36 9.68
CA LYS A 199 -0.27 -6.38 8.95
C LYS A 199 -0.34 -7.22 7.67
N PRO A 200 -0.83 -8.48 7.67
CA PRO A 200 -0.89 -9.29 6.46
C PRO A 200 -1.67 -8.63 5.31
N SER A 201 -2.92 -8.22 5.58
CA SER A 201 -3.78 -7.63 4.54
C SER A 201 -3.24 -6.30 4.02
N VAL A 202 -2.68 -5.46 4.90
CA VAL A 202 -2.05 -4.18 4.51
C VAL A 202 -0.80 -4.42 3.66
N ILE A 203 0.09 -5.32 4.05
CA ILE A 203 1.31 -5.60 3.29
C ILE A 203 0.97 -6.15 1.89
N CYS A 204 0.01 -7.07 1.79
CA CYS A 204 -0.44 -7.60 0.51
C CYS A 204 -1.11 -6.52 -0.37
N HIS A 205 -1.84 -5.58 0.24
CA HIS A 205 -2.38 -4.40 -0.44
C HIS A 205 -1.25 -3.52 -1.02
N GLU A 206 -0.22 -3.19 -0.24
CA GLU A 206 0.92 -2.39 -0.72
C GLU A 206 1.71 -3.13 -1.82
N PHE A 207 1.76 -4.45 -1.76
CA PHE A 207 2.32 -5.26 -2.83
C PHE A 207 1.50 -5.23 -4.12
N ALA A 208 0.18 -5.06 -4.04
CA ALA A 208 -0.65 -4.87 -5.22
C ALA A 208 -0.28 -3.58 -5.96
N HIS A 209 -0.06 -2.48 -5.23
CA HIS A 209 0.45 -1.24 -5.81
C HIS A 209 1.84 -1.43 -6.45
N LEU A 210 2.71 -2.22 -5.83
CA LEU A 210 4.02 -2.55 -6.36
C LEU A 210 3.95 -3.31 -7.70
N LYS A 211 2.86 -4.05 -7.92
CA LYS A 211 2.56 -4.75 -9.19
C LYS A 211 1.83 -3.88 -10.21
N GLY A 212 1.55 -2.62 -9.86
CA GLY A 212 0.98 -1.63 -10.76
C GLY A 212 -0.54 -1.49 -10.70
N PHE A 213 -1.19 -2.09 -9.71
CA PHE A 213 -2.61 -1.89 -9.43
C PHE A 213 -2.76 -0.70 -8.50
N MET A 214 -3.06 0.49 -9.06
CA MET A 214 -3.06 1.76 -8.32
C MET A 214 -4.41 2.11 -7.70
N GLN A 215 -5.48 1.49 -8.16
CA GLN A 215 -6.81 1.70 -7.61
C GLN A 215 -6.90 1.04 -6.23
N GLU A 216 -7.43 1.76 -5.24
CA GLU A 216 -7.51 1.29 -3.85
C GLU A 216 -8.43 0.07 -3.69
N ASP A 217 -9.53 0.02 -4.44
CA ASP A 217 -10.46 -1.11 -4.48
C ASP A 217 -9.80 -2.37 -5.06
N GLU A 218 -9.04 -2.23 -6.13
CA GLU A 218 -8.25 -3.33 -6.71
C GLU A 218 -7.18 -3.83 -5.73
N ALA A 219 -6.44 -2.91 -5.11
CA ALA A 219 -5.41 -3.27 -4.14
C ALA A 219 -6.01 -3.97 -2.90
N ASN A 220 -7.16 -3.50 -2.42
CA ASN A 220 -7.91 -4.17 -1.35
C ASN A 220 -8.37 -5.57 -1.76
N LEU A 221 -8.90 -5.74 -2.98
CA LEU A 221 -9.31 -7.04 -3.50
C LEU A 221 -8.13 -8.00 -3.64
N ILE A 222 -7.01 -7.54 -4.20
CA ILE A 222 -5.80 -8.35 -4.35
C ILE A 222 -5.23 -8.74 -2.98
N GLY A 223 -5.17 -7.80 -2.03
CA GLY A 223 -4.73 -8.06 -0.67
C GLY A 223 -5.60 -9.09 0.04
N TYR A 224 -6.92 -8.99 -0.13
CA TYR A 224 -7.88 -9.99 0.35
C TYR A 224 -7.63 -11.36 -0.29
N LEU A 225 -7.55 -11.44 -1.62
CA LEU A 225 -7.33 -12.70 -2.33
C LEU A 225 -6.00 -13.35 -1.92
N ALA A 226 -4.93 -12.58 -1.78
CA ALA A 226 -3.64 -13.10 -1.32
C ALA A 226 -3.75 -13.69 0.09
N CYS A 227 -4.45 -13.00 0.99
CA CYS A 227 -4.60 -13.46 2.35
C CYS A 227 -5.48 -14.70 2.47
N ILE A 228 -6.66 -14.75 1.83
CA ILE A 228 -7.58 -15.88 1.97
C ILE A 228 -7.11 -17.16 1.28
N ASN A 229 -6.25 -17.03 0.26
CA ASN A 229 -5.66 -18.18 -0.43
C ASN A 229 -4.33 -18.65 0.21
N SER A 230 -3.85 -17.97 1.25
CA SER A 230 -2.65 -18.37 1.98
C SER A 230 -2.87 -19.67 2.77
N ASP A 231 -1.85 -20.51 2.86
CA ASP A 231 -1.83 -21.69 3.73
C ASP A 231 -1.79 -21.30 5.23
N ASP A 232 -1.38 -20.07 5.54
CA ASP A 232 -1.30 -19.55 6.90
C ASP A 232 -2.68 -19.09 7.41
N ALA A 233 -3.17 -19.71 8.49
CA ALA A 233 -4.46 -19.39 9.09
C ALA A 233 -4.55 -17.93 9.59
N PHE A 234 -3.43 -17.35 10.07
CA PHE A 234 -3.41 -15.96 10.53
C PHE A 234 -3.57 -14.99 9.36
N PHE A 235 -2.98 -15.30 8.19
CA PHE A 235 -3.18 -14.54 6.97
C PHE A 235 -4.63 -14.59 6.50
N ARG A 236 -5.24 -15.80 6.48
CA ARG A 236 -6.67 -15.92 6.15
C ARG A 236 -7.55 -15.11 7.10
N TYR A 237 -7.28 -15.19 8.39
CA TYR A 237 -7.99 -14.38 9.38
C TYR A 237 -7.86 -12.89 9.13
N SER A 238 -6.64 -12.41 8.86
CA SER A 238 -6.37 -11.01 8.50
C SER A 238 -7.14 -10.59 7.23
N GLY A 239 -7.20 -11.44 6.22
CA GLY A 239 -7.92 -11.15 4.98
C GLY A 239 -9.41 -10.90 5.23
N TYR A 240 -10.09 -11.78 5.98
CA TYR A 240 -11.50 -11.59 6.33
C TYR A 240 -11.72 -10.35 7.19
N MET A 241 -10.85 -10.10 8.17
CA MET A 241 -10.96 -8.91 9.03
C MET A 241 -10.73 -7.61 8.24
N GLY A 242 -9.83 -7.63 7.26
CA GLY A 242 -9.52 -6.47 6.41
C GLY A 242 -10.71 -5.99 5.58
N VAL A 243 -11.53 -6.90 5.07
CA VAL A 243 -12.70 -6.55 4.22
C VAL A 243 -14.01 -6.42 5.00
N LEU A 244 -14.10 -6.96 6.22
CA LEU A 244 -15.33 -6.97 7.01
C LEU A 244 -15.91 -5.56 7.21
N ASN A 245 -15.07 -4.58 7.50
CA ASN A 245 -15.51 -3.20 7.72
C ASN A 245 -16.13 -2.57 6.47
N TYR A 246 -15.62 -2.88 5.27
CA TYR A 246 -16.15 -2.37 4.01
C TYR A 246 -17.54 -2.98 3.75
N VAL A 247 -17.66 -4.30 3.86
CA VAL A 247 -18.92 -5.02 3.64
C VAL A 247 -19.99 -4.61 4.65
N GLU A 248 -19.63 -4.48 5.93
CA GLU A 248 -20.55 -4.04 6.97
C GLU A 248 -21.03 -2.59 6.76
N LYS A 249 -20.14 -1.70 6.34
CA LYS A 249 -20.51 -0.31 6.00
C LYS A 249 -21.53 -0.26 4.86
N GLU A 250 -21.28 -1.00 3.78
CA GLU A 250 -22.17 -1.06 2.62
C GLU A 250 -23.52 -1.72 3.00
N PHE A 251 -23.50 -2.78 3.79
CA PHE A 251 -24.70 -3.41 4.30
C PHE A 251 -25.57 -2.45 5.13
N ARG A 252 -24.97 -1.70 6.05
CA ARG A 252 -25.67 -0.69 6.84
C ARG A 252 -26.23 0.45 5.97
N ALA A 253 -25.47 0.90 4.97
CA ALA A 253 -25.93 1.91 4.03
C ALA A 253 -27.16 1.44 3.24
N SER A 254 -27.16 0.17 2.79
CA SER A 254 -28.30 -0.44 2.08
C SER A 254 -29.58 -0.51 2.94
N ILE A 255 -29.44 -0.78 4.26
CA ILE A 255 -30.58 -0.75 5.20
C ILE A 255 -31.13 0.66 5.36
N GLN A 256 -30.27 1.67 5.49
CA GLN A 256 -30.72 3.05 5.66
C GLN A 256 -31.44 3.58 4.41
N LYS A 257 -30.99 3.18 3.22
CA LYS A 257 -31.65 3.52 1.97
C LYS A 257 -33.07 2.91 1.90
N SER A 258 -33.22 1.64 2.20
CA SER A 258 -34.51 0.94 2.23
C SER A 258 -35.53 1.47 3.28
N ARG A 259 -35.06 2.23 4.28
CA ARG A 259 -35.96 2.85 5.29
C ARG A 259 -36.47 4.23 4.87
N LYS A 260 -35.87 4.81 3.84
CA LYS A 260 -36.23 6.13 3.32
C LYS A 260 -37.14 6.05 2.09
N GLU A 261 -37.19 4.90 1.45
CA GLU A 261 -38.13 4.51 0.39
C GLU A 261 -39.41 3.95 1.01
#